data_6f566c27d875dee8e095b5e6b950b176
#
_entry.id   6f566c27d875dee8e095b5e6b950b176
#
_cell.length_a   1.000
_cell.length_b   1.000
_cell.length_c   1.000
_cell.angle_alpha   90.00
_cell.angle_beta   90.00
_cell.angle_gamma   90.00
#
_symmetry.space_group_name_H-M   'P 1'
#
loop_
_entity.id
_entity.type
_entity.pdbx_description
1 polymer ?
#
loop_
_entity_poly.entity_id
_entity_poly.type
_entity_poly.pdbx_seq_one_letter_code
_entity_poly.pdbx_strand_id
1 'polypeptide(L)'
;MTVPLILLPGMMCDARLFGPQADAMDLTVLPITAADTVEALADAVLSQAPDRFALGGLSMGGIVAMEVVRQAPERVAGLALMDTNPLAEADAIKACRQPQMDKAAAGQLEAVMRDEMKPNYLTDGPNRAGILDLCMDMALDLGPEVFLRQSRALRDRPDQCETLRRFDRPALVLCGREDSLCPLSRHELMHDVLPKSTLTVIEGAGHLPTLEQPDKTTAALRRWLEEI
;
A
#
# COMPACT_ATOMS: atom_id res chain seq x y z
N MET A 1 26.81 5.64 -1.67
CA MET A 1 25.69 5.88 -2.62
C MET A 1 24.41 5.57 -1.86
N THR A 2 23.47 6.50 -1.80
CA THR A 2 22.17 6.30 -1.17
C THR A 2 21.36 5.28 -1.98
N VAL A 3 20.72 4.34 -1.29
CA VAL A 3 19.84 3.34 -1.92
C VAL A 3 18.59 4.06 -2.44
N PRO A 4 18.19 3.91 -3.73
CA PRO A 4 16.97 4.53 -4.25
C PRO A 4 15.74 4.03 -3.51
N LEU A 5 14.80 4.94 -3.18
CA LEU A 5 13.51 4.60 -2.58
C LEU A 5 12.43 4.47 -3.66
N ILE A 6 11.77 3.32 -3.69
CA ILE A 6 10.57 3.07 -4.51
C ILE A 6 9.36 2.93 -3.60
N LEU A 7 8.28 3.64 -3.91
CA LEU A 7 7.00 3.51 -3.23
C LEU A 7 5.91 3.01 -4.18
N LEU A 8 5.05 2.12 -3.66
CA LEU A 8 3.92 1.53 -4.38
C LEU A 8 2.60 2.03 -3.76
N PRO A 9 1.70 2.62 -4.57
CA PRO A 9 0.44 3.18 -4.06
C PRO A 9 -0.58 2.11 -3.68
N GLY A 10 -1.62 2.53 -2.96
CA GLY A 10 -2.78 1.70 -2.65
C GLY A 10 -3.69 1.45 -3.86
N MET A 11 -4.72 0.61 -3.65
CA MET A 11 -5.77 0.37 -4.66
C MET A 11 -6.43 1.68 -5.07
N MET A 12 -6.57 1.89 -6.39
CA MET A 12 -7.16 3.08 -7.00
C MET A 12 -6.47 4.40 -6.57
N CYS A 13 -5.18 4.32 -6.26
CA CYS A 13 -4.31 5.46 -6.01
C CYS A 13 -3.14 5.52 -6.99
N ASP A 14 -2.57 6.69 -7.18
CA ASP A 14 -1.38 6.96 -7.98
C ASP A 14 -0.30 7.71 -7.17
N ALA A 15 0.66 8.34 -7.85
CA ALA A 15 1.77 9.04 -7.19
C ALA A 15 1.33 10.16 -6.26
N ARG A 16 0.15 10.74 -6.44
CA ARG A 16 -0.43 11.78 -5.58
C ARG A 16 -0.63 11.32 -4.13
N LEU A 17 -0.77 10.00 -3.90
CA LEU A 17 -0.82 9.41 -2.56
C LEU A 17 0.41 9.72 -1.70
N PHE A 18 1.55 9.89 -2.35
CA PHE A 18 2.84 10.19 -1.72
C PHE A 18 3.35 11.61 -2.02
N GLY A 19 2.46 12.50 -2.46
CA GLY A 19 2.82 13.89 -2.80
C GLY A 19 3.64 14.58 -1.71
N PRO A 20 3.18 14.65 -0.45
CA PRO A 20 3.93 15.27 0.64
C PRO A 20 5.30 14.63 0.90
N GLN A 21 5.44 13.32 0.70
CA GLN A 21 6.71 12.61 0.85
C GLN A 21 7.66 12.95 -0.32
N ALA A 22 7.14 13.02 -1.54
CA ALA A 22 7.93 13.38 -2.73
C ALA A 22 8.44 14.83 -2.68
N ASP A 23 7.69 15.74 -2.07
CA ASP A 23 8.15 17.12 -1.80
C ASP A 23 9.27 17.18 -0.76
N ALA A 24 9.36 16.19 0.12
CA ALA A 24 10.26 16.18 1.26
C ALA A 24 11.51 15.30 1.09
N MET A 25 11.51 14.34 0.17
CA MET A 25 12.59 13.36 0.00
C MET A 25 12.65 12.82 -1.42
N ASP A 26 13.82 12.37 -1.84
CA ASP A 26 14.02 11.75 -3.15
C ASP A 26 13.41 10.33 -3.16
N LEU A 27 12.42 10.12 -4.00
CA LEU A 27 11.73 8.84 -4.15
C LEU A 27 11.12 8.69 -5.55
N THR A 28 10.85 7.46 -5.93
CA THR A 28 10.13 7.12 -7.16
C THR A 28 8.85 6.36 -6.81
N VAL A 29 7.71 6.79 -7.36
CA VAL A 29 6.46 6.03 -7.24
C VAL A 29 6.25 5.21 -8.51
N LEU A 30 6.18 3.88 -8.38
CA LEU A 30 5.86 3.00 -9.50
C LEU A 30 4.38 2.60 -9.47
N PRO A 31 3.69 2.65 -10.62
CA PRO A 31 2.28 2.27 -10.69
C PRO A 31 2.11 0.75 -10.58
N ILE A 32 1.01 0.30 -9.97
CA ILE A 32 0.60 -1.10 -9.85
C ILE A 32 -0.74 -1.33 -10.55
N THR A 33 -0.81 -0.99 -11.83
CA THR A 33 -2.06 -0.93 -12.61
C THR A 33 -2.11 -1.87 -13.82
N ALA A 34 -0.97 -2.49 -14.17
CA ALA A 34 -0.79 -3.16 -15.46
C ALA A 34 -1.35 -4.60 -15.53
N ALA A 35 -1.57 -5.26 -14.37
CA ALA A 35 -1.93 -6.68 -14.30
C ALA A 35 -3.03 -6.94 -13.27
N ASP A 36 -3.61 -8.15 -13.30
CA ASP A 36 -4.70 -8.59 -12.45
C ASP A 36 -4.30 -9.72 -11.47
N THR A 37 -3.00 -9.96 -11.33
CA THR A 37 -2.41 -10.80 -10.28
C THR A 37 -1.29 -10.05 -9.55
N VAL A 38 -1.09 -10.37 -8.27
CA VAL A 38 -0.05 -9.75 -7.45
C VAL A 38 1.34 -10.10 -7.98
N GLU A 39 1.51 -11.32 -8.48
CA GLU A 39 2.74 -11.81 -9.08
C GLU A 39 3.16 -10.99 -10.31
N ALA A 40 2.23 -10.78 -11.23
CA ALA A 40 2.52 -10.02 -12.45
C ALA A 40 2.71 -8.51 -12.16
N LEU A 41 2.06 -7.96 -11.12
CA LEU A 41 2.31 -6.60 -10.66
C LEU A 41 3.71 -6.47 -10.08
N ALA A 42 4.18 -7.46 -9.32
CA ALA A 42 5.55 -7.49 -8.79
C ALA A 42 6.59 -7.61 -9.91
N ASP A 43 6.37 -8.46 -10.92
CA ASP A 43 7.21 -8.54 -12.13
C ASP A 43 7.33 -7.19 -12.83
N ALA A 44 6.21 -6.46 -12.97
CA ALA A 44 6.20 -5.14 -13.58
C ALA A 44 6.99 -4.10 -12.77
N VAL A 45 6.95 -4.17 -11.44
CA VAL A 45 7.77 -3.34 -10.55
C VAL A 45 9.26 -3.70 -10.73
N LEU A 46 9.61 -4.98 -10.67
CA LEU A 46 10.99 -5.46 -10.82
C LEU A 46 11.62 -5.10 -12.16
N SER A 47 10.82 -5.03 -13.22
CA SER A 47 11.29 -4.64 -14.55
C SER A 47 11.70 -3.16 -14.66
N GLN A 48 11.16 -2.31 -13.78
CA GLN A 48 11.40 -0.86 -13.77
C GLN A 48 12.36 -0.43 -12.66
N ALA A 49 12.47 -1.24 -11.61
CA ALA A 49 13.31 -0.95 -10.45
C ALA A 49 14.80 -1.11 -10.78
N PRO A 50 15.71 -0.32 -10.15
CA PRO A 50 17.16 -0.54 -10.24
C PRO A 50 17.57 -1.86 -9.60
N ASP A 51 18.83 -2.29 -9.78
CA ASP A 51 19.32 -3.58 -9.28
C ASP A 51 19.19 -3.74 -7.77
N ARG A 52 19.31 -2.64 -7.00
CA ARG A 52 19.14 -2.63 -5.55
C ARG A 52 18.40 -1.36 -5.12
N PHE A 53 17.35 -1.50 -4.30
CA PHE A 53 16.47 -0.41 -3.87
C PHE A 53 15.86 -0.67 -2.50
N ALA A 54 15.45 0.40 -1.81
CA ALA A 54 14.54 0.37 -0.69
C ALA A 54 13.10 0.38 -1.23
N LEU A 55 12.24 -0.47 -0.70
CA LEU A 55 10.88 -0.64 -1.19
C LEU A 55 9.86 -0.35 -0.11
N GLY A 56 8.92 0.54 -0.39
CA GLY A 56 7.76 0.79 0.46
C GLY A 56 6.46 0.60 -0.29
N GLY A 57 5.40 0.25 0.44
CA GLY A 57 4.06 0.16 -0.15
C GLY A 57 2.97 0.42 0.85
N LEU A 58 1.94 1.16 0.42
CA LEU A 58 0.74 1.43 1.21
C LEU A 58 -0.40 0.51 0.73
N SER A 59 -1.06 -0.17 1.67
CA SER A 59 -2.24 -1.00 1.39
C SER A 59 -1.94 -2.07 0.33
N MET A 60 -2.60 -2.02 -0.83
CA MET A 60 -2.30 -2.91 -1.96
C MET A 60 -0.83 -2.82 -2.40
N GLY A 61 -0.23 -1.62 -2.34
CA GLY A 61 1.20 -1.45 -2.62
C GLY A 61 2.09 -2.25 -1.67
N GLY A 62 1.72 -2.37 -0.40
CA GLY A 62 2.39 -3.24 0.57
C GLY A 62 2.25 -4.73 0.22
N ILE A 63 1.08 -5.15 -0.26
CA ILE A 63 0.85 -6.53 -0.72
C ILE A 63 1.75 -6.85 -1.93
N VAL A 64 1.84 -5.96 -2.90
CA VAL A 64 2.75 -6.12 -4.05
C VAL A 64 4.21 -6.07 -3.61
N ALA A 65 4.57 -5.20 -2.65
CA ALA A 65 5.93 -5.12 -2.12
C ALA A 65 6.38 -6.43 -1.45
N MET A 66 5.50 -7.11 -0.71
CA MET A 66 5.78 -8.43 -0.15
C MET A 66 6.04 -9.48 -1.24
N GLU A 67 5.30 -9.41 -2.34
CA GLU A 67 5.51 -10.31 -3.49
C GLU A 67 6.82 -10.00 -4.23
N VAL A 68 7.21 -8.72 -4.37
CA VAL A 68 8.53 -8.32 -4.90
C VAL A 68 9.66 -8.94 -4.05
N VAL A 69 9.51 -8.89 -2.71
CA VAL A 69 10.46 -9.56 -1.78
C VAL A 69 10.49 -11.07 -2.01
N ARG A 70 9.34 -11.71 -2.24
CA ARG A 70 9.29 -13.16 -2.51
C ARG A 70 10.02 -13.54 -3.79
N GLN A 71 9.90 -12.71 -4.84
CA GLN A 71 10.52 -12.97 -6.16
C GLN A 71 12.01 -12.63 -6.21
N ALA A 72 12.43 -11.52 -5.60
CA ALA A 72 13.79 -10.99 -5.70
C ALA A 72 14.28 -10.39 -4.37
N PRO A 73 14.37 -11.18 -3.29
CA PRO A 73 14.75 -10.67 -1.96
C PRO A 73 16.13 -10.00 -1.92
N GLU A 74 17.05 -10.42 -2.78
CA GLU A 74 18.41 -9.87 -2.84
C GLU A 74 18.43 -8.42 -3.34
N ARG A 75 17.46 -8.00 -4.14
CA ARG A 75 17.35 -6.63 -4.69
C ARG A 75 16.78 -5.64 -3.68
N VAL A 76 15.97 -6.09 -2.70
CA VAL A 76 15.30 -5.23 -1.72
C VAL A 76 16.22 -4.97 -0.53
N ALA A 77 16.75 -3.76 -0.40
CA ALA A 77 17.69 -3.36 0.65
C ALA A 77 17.01 -3.14 2.01
N GLY A 78 15.75 -2.74 2.01
CA GLY A 78 14.88 -2.56 3.15
C GLY A 78 13.42 -2.52 2.71
N LEU A 79 12.48 -2.80 3.62
CA LEU A 79 11.05 -2.91 3.32
C LEU A 79 10.20 -2.03 4.25
N ALA A 80 9.33 -1.18 3.69
CA ALA A 80 8.35 -0.41 4.46
C ALA A 80 6.92 -0.85 4.10
N LEU A 81 6.20 -1.37 5.08
CA LEU A 81 4.82 -1.84 4.95
C LEU A 81 3.89 -0.88 5.69
N MET A 82 3.07 -0.15 4.94
CA MET A 82 2.19 0.89 5.46
C MET A 82 0.74 0.51 5.27
N ASP A 83 -0.05 0.51 6.36
CA ASP A 83 -1.51 0.24 6.34
C ASP A 83 -1.90 -0.93 5.44
N THR A 84 -1.25 -2.08 5.64
CA THR A 84 -1.35 -3.25 4.78
C THR A 84 -1.58 -4.55 5.56
N ASN A 85 -1.67 -5.68 4.86
CA ASN A 85 -2.05 -6.96 5.43
C ASN A 85 -1.29 -8.11 4.74
N PRO A 86 -0.55 -8.97 5.46
CA PRO A 86 0.22 -10.05 4.88
C PRO A 86 -0.62 -11.30 4.53
N LEU A 87 -1.87 -11.37 5.02
CA LEU A 87 -2.69 -12.57 4.86
C LEU A 87 -3.39 -12.62 3.49
N ALA A 88 -3.69 -13.84 3.04
CA ALA A 88 -4.63 -14.05 1.96
C ALA A 88 -5.96 -13.36 2.24
N GLU A 89 -6.70 -13.01 1.20
CA GLU A 89 -7.99 -12.34 1.37
C GLU A 89 -9.00 -13.27 2.05
N ALA A 90 -9.68 -12.76 3.08
CA ALA A 90 -10.73 -13.49 3.77
C ALA A 90 -11.95 -13.72 2.86
N ASP A 91 -12.60 -14.89 2.95
CA ASP A 91 -13.72 -15.25 2.08
C ASP A 91 -14.87 -14.25 2.14
N ALA A 92 -15.14 -13.66 3.31
CA ALA A 92 -16.16 -12.62 3.45
C ALA A 92 -15.86 -11.38 2.59
N ILE A 93 -14.56 -10.99 2.51
CA ILE A 93 -14.12 -9.85 1.68
C ILE A 93 -14.14 -10.24 0.19
N LYS A 94 -13.71 -11.45 -0.16
CA LYS A 94 -13.81 -11.96 -1.54
C LYS A 94 -15.23 -11.90 -2.06
N ALA A 95 -16.21 -12.26 -1.22
CA ALA A 95 -17.65 -12.22 -1.57
C ALA A 95 -18.15 -10.80 -1.88
N CYS A 96 -17.57 -9.76 -1.25
CA CYS A 96 -17.94 -8.36 -1.52
C CYS A 96 -17.34 -7.83 -2.83
N ARG A 97 -16.22 -8.40 -3.32
CA ARG A 97 -15.52 -7.85 -4.50
C ARG A 97 -16.29 -8.05 -5.80
N GLN A 98 -16.93 -9.20 -6.01
CA GLN A 98 -17.64 -9.46 -7.28
C GLN A 98 -18.79 -8.45 -7.51
N PRO A 99 -19.67 -8.18 -6.54
CA PRO A 99 -20.69 -7.13 -6.70
C PRO A 99 -20.10 -5.74 -7.00
N GLN A 100 -18.97 -5.37 -6.39
CA GLN A 100 -18.29 -4.10 -6.66
C GLN A 100 -17.72 -4.05 -8.08
N MET A 101 -17.10 -5.14 -8.54
CA MET A 101 -16.59 -5.25 -9.91
C MET A 101 -17.72 -5.17 -10.94
N ASP A 102 -18.87 -5.82 -10.69
CA ASP A 102 -20.01 -5.77 -11.58
C ASP A 102 -20.57 -4.35 -11.71
N LYS A 103 -20.69 -3.62 -10.59
CA LYS A 103 -21.09 -2.21 -10.57
C LYS A 103 -20.09 -1.32 -11.34
N ALA A 104 -18.79 -1.50 -11.09
CA ALA A 104 -17.76 -0.72 -11.77
C ALA A 104 -17.77 -0.98 -13.30
N ALA A 105 -17.92 -2.24 -13.73
CA ALA A 105 -18.07 -2.61 -15.13
C ALA A 105 -19.34 -2.04 -15.78
N ALA A 106 -20.39 -1.83 -15.00
CA ALA A 106 -21.63 -1.17 -15.43
C ALA A 106 -21.56 0.37 -15.42
N GLY A 107 -20.37 0.96 -15.26
CA GLY A 107 -20.15 2.41 -15.27
C GLY A 107 -20.43 3.11 -13.94
N GLN A 108 -20.50 2.37 -12.83
CA GLN A 108 -20.81 2.90 -11.50
C GLN A 108 -19.58 2.98 -10.59
N LEU A 109 -18.36 3.09 -11.16
CA LEU A 109 -17.12 3.18 -10.39
C LEU A 109 -17.17 4.31 -9.35
N GLU A 110 -17.66 5.49 -9.75
CA GLU A 110 -17.78 6.64 -8.85
C GLU A 110 -18.61 6.31 -7.61
N ALA A 111 -19.76 5.67 -7.79
CA ALA A 111 -20.63 5.27 -6.68
C ALA A 111 -19.96 4.21 -5.77
N VAL A 112 -19.28 3.22 -6.35
CA VAL A 112 -18.53 2.22 -5.59
C VAL A 112 -17.43 2.90 -4.74
N MET A 113 -16.66 3.79 -5.33
CA MET A 113 -15.60 4.50 -4.63
C MET A 113 -16.15 5.41 -3.52
N ARG A 114 -17.15 6.23 -3.83
CA ARG A 114 -17.71 7.21 -2.91
C ARG A 114 -18.46 6.58 -1.73
N ASP A 115 -19.31 5.58 -2.02
CA ASP A 115 -20.30 5.10 -1.05
C ASP A 115 -19.86 3.82 -0.32
N GLU A 116 -19.00 2.99 -0.93
CA GLU A 116 -18.63 1.70 -0.37
C GLU A 116 -17.17 1.65 0.14
N MET A 117 -16.23 2.32 -0.54
CA MET A 117 -14.82 2.22 -0.18
C MET A 117 -14.33 3.38 0.72
N LYS A 118 -14.53 4.61 0.28
CA LYS A 118 -13.97 5.81 0.92
C LYS A 118 -14.47 6.13 2.33
N PRO A 119 -15.71 5.82 2.74
CA PRO A 119 -16.16 6.11 4.10
C PRO A 119 -15.25 5.52 5.18
N ASN A 120 -14.50 4.47 4.84
CA ASN A 120 -13.64 3.74 5.78
C ASN A 120 -12.15 4.13 5.72
N TYR A 121 -11.77 5.13 4.91
CA TYR A 121 -10.35 5.43 4.67
C TYR A 121 -9.72 6.31 5.74
N LEU A 122 -10.44 7.30 6.24
CA LEU A 122 -9.87 8.40 6.99
C LEU A 122 -10.54 8.60 8.35
N THR A 123 -9.76 9.15 9.27
CA THR A 123 -10.29 9.71 10.52
C THR A 123 -11.07 11.00 10.29
N ASP A 124 -11.78 11.43 11.33
CA ASP A 124 -12.37 12.78 11.33
C ASP A 124 -11.27 13.81 11.59
N GLY A 125 -11.01 14.65 10.61
CA GLY A 125 -9.95 15.65 10.66
C GLY A 125 -10.20 16.82 9.72
N PRO A 126 -9.49 17.94 9.90
CA PRO A 126 -9.75 19.18 9.14
C PRO A 126 -9.53 19.02 7.63
N ASN A 127 -8.65 18.13 7.21
CA ASN A 127 -8.32 17.91 5.80
C ASN A 127 -9.08 16.74 5.16
N ARG A 128 -9.99 16.10 5.91
CA ARG A 128 -10.69 14.88 5.48
C ARG A 128 -11.38 15.05 4.11
N ALA A 129 -12.11 16.13 3.91
CA ALA A 129 -12.82 16.37 2.66
C ALA A 129 -11.86 16.47 1.46
N GLY A 130 -10.80 17.27 1.56
CA GLY A 130 -9.81 17.41 0.49
C GLY A 130 -9.07 16.13 0.17
N ILE A 131 -8.76 15.28 1.18
CA ILE A 131 -8.14 13.97 0.95
C ILE A 131 -9.12 13.02 0.26
N LEU A 132 -10.40 13.01 0.64
CA LEU A 132 -11.42 12.21 -0.05
C LEU A 132 -11.62 12.65 -1.50
N ASP A 133 -11.61 13.96 -1.77
CA ASP A 133 -11.68 14.49 -3.14
C ASP A 133 -10.46 14.01 -3.96
N LEU A 134 -9.25 14.15 -3.42
CA LEU A 134 -8.03 13.65 -4.05
C LEU A 134 -8.11 12.12 -4.34
N CYS A 135 -8.62 11.33 -3.41
CA CYS A 135 -8.85 9.90 -3.63
C CYS A 135 -9.87 9.63 -4.75
N MET A 136 -10.93 10.49 -4.88
CA MET A 136 -11.88 10.37 -6.01
C MET A 136 -11.18 10.67 -7.33
N ASP A 137 -10.44 11.77 -7.39
CA ASP A 137 -9.73 12.17 -8.61
C ASP A 137 -8.77 11.06 -9.08
N MET A 138 -7.94 10.51 -8.16
CA MET A 138 -7.07 9.38 -8.48
C MET A 138 -7.86 8.19 -9.04
N ALA A 139 -8.96 7.82 -8.38
CA ALA A 139 -9.74 6.66 -8.77
C ALA A 139 -10.44 6.82 -10.12
N LEU A 140 -10.97 8.00 -10.41
CA LEU A 140 -11.64 8.29 -11.68
C LEU A 140 -10.64 8.39 -12.84
N ASP A 141 -9.46 8.99 -12.61
CA ASP A 141 -8.38 9.05 -13.60
C ASP A 141 -7.86 7.64 -13.97
N LEU A 142 -7.75 6.73 -13.01
CA LEU A 142 -7.34 5.34 -13.24
C LEU A 142 -8.42 4.51 -13.95
N GLY A 143 -9.67 4.77 -13.66
CA GLY A 143 -10.81 4.21 -14.34
C GLY A 143 -11.18 2.76 -13.98
N PRO A 144 -12.31 2.26 -14.53
CA PRO A 144 -12.90 0.98 -14.13
C PRO A 144 -12.03 -0.23 -14.48
N GLU A 145 -11.27 -0.19 -15.56
CA GLU A 145 -10.42 -1.31 -15.97
C GLU A 145 -9.29 -1.58 -14.95
N VAL A 146 -8.72 -0.52 -14.36
CA VAL A 146 -7.73 -0.65 -13.28
C VAL A 146 -8.40 -1.20 -12.03
N PHE A 147 -9.60 -0.71 -11.68
CA PHE A 147 -10.37 -1.23 -10.55
C PHE A 147 -10.61 -2.74 -10.66
N LEU A 148 -11.03 -3.22 -11.84
CA LEU A 148 -11.28 -4.64 -12.10
C LEU A 148 -10.00 -5.48 -11.94
N ARG A 149 -8.89 -5.05 -12.54
CA ARG A 149 -7.59 -5.75 -12.41
C ARG A 149 -7.13 -5.82 -10.96
N GLN A 150 -7.11 -4.69 -10.27
CA GLN A 150 -6.68 -4.62 -8.87
C GLN A 150 -7.59 -5.41 -7.93
N SER A 151 -8.90 -5.42 -8.18
CA SER A 151 -9.85 -6.23 -7.42
C SER A 151 -9.58 -7.74 -7.56
N ARG A 152 -9.25 -8.22 -8.77
CA ARG A 152 -8.87 -9.63 -9.00
C ARG A 152 -7.55 -9.96 -8.30
N ALA A 153 -6.52 -9.12 -8.46
CA ALA A 153 -5.22 -9.30 -7.82
C ALA A 153 -5.36 -9.41 -6.29
N LEU A 154 -6.15 -8.52 -5.67
CA LEU A 154 -6.38 -8.56 -4.23
C LEU A 154 -7.19 -9.78 -3.78
N ARG A 155 -8.22 -10.16 -4.54
CA ARG A 155 -9.07 -11.33 -4.23
C ARG A 155 -8.25 -12.61 -4.15
N ASP A 156 -7.31 -12.76 -5.07
CA ASP A 156 -6.57 -14.01 -5.28
C ASP A 156 -5.16 -13.98 -4.67
N ARG A 157 -4.82 -12.92 -3.90
CA ARG A 157 -3.49 -12.75 -3.28
C ARG A 157 -3.14 -13.91 -2.33
N PRO A 158 -1.89 -14.38 -2.34
CA PRO A 158 -1.40 -15.38 -1.40
C PRO A 158 -1.15 -14.79 -0.01
N ASP A 159 -1.02 -15.68 1.00
CA ASP A 159 -0.44 -15.34 2.30
C ASP A 159 1.08 -15.14 2.16
N GLN A 160 1.61 -14.05 2.74
CA GLN A 160 3.02 -13.66 2.64
C GLN A 160 3.78 -13.76 3.98
N CYS A 161 3.17 -14.32 5.02
CA CYS A 161 3.83 -14.39 6.34
C CYS A 161 5.17 -15.15 6.29
N GLU A 162 5.27 -16.20 5.47
CA GLU A 162 6.53 -16.95 5.32
C GLU A 162 7.59 -16.16 4.55
N THR A 163 7.21 -15.36 3.58
CA THR A 163 8.09 -14.40 2.89
C THR A 163 8.68 -13.41 3.87
N LEU A 164 7.84 -12.84 4.75
CA LEU A 164 8.28 -11.87 5.77
C LEU A 164 9.21 -12.50 6.80
N ARG A 165 8.97 -13.75 7.24
CA ARG A 165 9.87 -14.46 8.18
C ARG A 165 11.29 -14.62 7.65
N ARG A 166 11.45 -14.74 6.34
CA ARG A 166 12.75 -14.92 5.67
C ARG A 166 13.44 -13.61 5.32
N PHE A 167 12.75 -12.49 5.44
CA PHE A 167 13.33 -11.18 5.12
C PHE A 167 14.11 -10.65 6.32
N ASP A 168 15.45 -10.69 6.25
CA ASP A 168 16.36 -10.38 7.36
C ASP A 168 17.02 -8.99 7.29
N ARG A 169 16.46 -8.08 6.49
CA ARG A 169 16.93 -6.69 6.33
C ARG A 169 16.04 -5.71 7.09
N PRO A 170 16.49 -4.44 7.29
CA PRO A 170 15.70 -3.44 8.00
C PRO A 170 14.30 -3.30 7.43
N ALA A 171 13.27 -3.35 8.29
CA ALA A 171 11.90 -3.18 7.89
C ALA A 171 11.17 -2.16 8.79
N LEU A 172 10.33 -1.35 8.16
CA LEU A 172 9.36 -0.48 8.82
C LEU A 172 7.96 -1.06 8.64
N VAL A 173 7.27 -1.28 9.74
CA VAL A 173 5.83 -1.54 9.75
C VAL A 173 5.15 -0.29 10.30
N LEU A 174 4.32 0.36 9.51
CA LEU A 174 3.68 1.62 9.86
C LEU A 174 2.16 1.52 9.66
N CYS A 175 1.39 2.06 10.61
CA CYS A 175 -0.06 2.16 10.44
C CYS A 175 -0.63 3.40 11.13
N GLY A 176 -1.76 3.88 10.59
CA GLY A 176 -2.64 4.77 11.32
C GLY A 176 -3.28 4.06 12.50
N ARG A 177 -3.42 4.75 13.66
CA ARG A 177 -4.06 4.19 14.86
C ARG A 177 -5.49 3.77 14.59
N GLU A 178 -6.18 4.56 13.79
CA GLU A 178 -7.60 4.44 13.51
C GLU A 178 -7.90 3.73 12.17
N ASP A 179 -6.90 3.02 11.58
CA ASP A 179 -7.12 2.25 10.36
C ASP A 179 -8.09 1.09 10.62
N SER A 180 -9.28 1.20 10.06
CA SER A 180 -10.33 0.18 10.15
C SER A 180 -10.25 -0.89 9.06
N LEU A 181 -9.50 -0.65 7.96
CA LEU A 181 -9.32 -1.59 6.86
C LEU A 181 -8.19 -2.58 7.13
N CYS A 182 -7.08 -2.07 7.65
CA CYS A 182 -5.92 -2.85 8.06
C CYS A 182 -5.62 -2.58 9.54
N PRO A 183 -6.38 -3.14 10.48
CA PRO A 183 -6.27 -2.80 11.90
C PRO A 183 -4.89 -3.13 12.46
N LEU A 184 -4.51 -2.45 13.56
CA LEU A 184 -3.21 -2.57 14.22
C LEU A 184 -2.75 -4.02 14.40
N SER A 185 -3.67 -4.95 14.68
CA SER A 185 -3.34 -6.37 14.84
C SER A 185 -2.70 -7.01 13.58
N ARG A 186 -2.93 -6.45 12.38
CA ARG A 186 -2.26 -6.90 11.15
C ARG A 186 -0.81 -6.42 11.09
N HIS A 187 -0.57 -5.24 11.63
CA HIS A 187 0.76 -4.65 11.73
C HIS A 187 1.58 -5.28 12.84
N GLU A 188 0.97 -5.59 13.97
CA GLU A 188 1.59 -6.39 15.04
C GLU A 188 2.00 -7.77 14.50
N LEU A 189 1.14 -8.46 13.75
CA LEU A 189 1.48 -9.72 13.10
C LEU A 189 2.68 -9.58 12.15
N MET A 190 2.74 -8.54 11.31
CA MET A 190 3.88 -8.32 10.42
C MET A 190 5.16 -8.02 11.22
N HIS A 191 5.06 -7.22 12.28
CA HIS A 191 6.17 -6.93 13.16
C HIS A 191 6.70 -8.19 13.86
N ASP A 192 5.81 -9.05 14.34
CA ASP A 192 6.16 -10.30 15.03
C ASP A 192 6.88 -11.31 14.11
N VAL A 193 6.54 -11.32 12.81
CA VAL A 193 7.16 -12.27 11.87
C VAL A 193 8.42 -11.73 11.18
N LEU A 194 8.61 -10.41 11.11
CA LEU A 194 9.78 -9.77 10.51
C LEU A 194 10.95 -9.71 11.50
N PRO A 195 12.09 -10.36 11.24
CA PRO A 195 13.21 -10.45 12.21
C PRO A 195 13.83 -9.11 12.61
N LYS A 196 13.78 -8.11 11.72
CA LYS A 196 14.44 -6.80 11.89
C LYS A 196 13.47 -5.68 11.54
N SER A 197 12.39 -5.54 12.30
CA SER A 197 11.39 -4.51 12.03
C SER A 197 11.20 -3.55 13.20
N THR A 198 10.79 -2.34 12.85
CA THR A 198 10.28 -1.33 13.78
C THR A 198 8.81 -1.11 13.49
N LEU A 199 7.96 -1.21 14.51
CA LEU A 199 6.53 -0.86 14.41
C LEU A 199 6.34 0.61 14.79
N THR A 200 5.75 1.39 13.89
CA THR A 200 5.40 2.80 14.10
C THR A 200 3.90 3.00 13.93
N VAL A 201 3.23 3.44 14.98
CA VAL A 201 1.80 3.76 14.96
C VAL A 201 1.61 5.27 14.89
N ILE A 202 0.87 5.75 13.91
CA ILE A 202 0.63 7.17 13.66
C ILE A 202 -0.73 7.57 14.27
N GLU A 203 -0.66 8.31 15.38
CA GLU A 203 -1.85 8.84 16.05
C GLU A 203 -2.52 9.93 15.21
N GLY A 204 -3.85 9.88 15.10
CA GLY A 204 -4.67 10.81 14.31
C GLY A 204 -4.62 10.52 12.81
N ALA A 205 -4.45 9.25 12.43
CA ALA A 205 -4.51 8.78 11.06
C ALA A 205 -5.29 7.47 10.96
N GLY A 206 -6.09 7.36 9.91
CA GLY A 206 -6.72 6.13 9.45
C GLY A 206 -5.85 5.38 8.45
N HIS A 207 -6.43 5.01 7.31
CA HIS A 207 -5.78 4.17 6.29
C HIS A 207 -4.77 4.92 5.39
N LEU A 208 -4.74 6.26 5.44
CA LEU A 208 -3.88 7.06 4.56
C LEU A 208 -2.95 8.01 5.35
N PRO A 209 -2.10 7.51 6.27
CA PRO A 209 -1.22 8.34 7.08
C PRO A 209 -0.26 9.21 6.25
N THR A 210 0.04 8.83 5.01
CA THR A 210 0.82 9.62 4.05
C THR A 210 0.19 10.98 3.75
N LEU A 211 -1.13 11.08 3.80
CA LEU A 211 -1.91 12.29 3.55
C LEU A 211 -2.50 12.89 4.83
N GLU A 212 -2.90 12.07 5.82
CA GLU A 212 -3.51 12.53 7.06
C GLU A 212 -2.47 13.09 8.04
N GLN A 213 -1.29 12.49 8.11
CA GLN A 213 -0.18 12.88 9.00
C GLN A 213 1.16 12.85 8.24
N PRO A 214 1.32 13.68 7.20
CA PRO A 214 2.44 13.59 6.27
C PRO A 214 3.80 13.75 6.93
N ASP A 215 3.94 14.70 7.87
CA ASP A 215 5.21 14.97 8.55
C ASP A 215 5.68 13.78 9.41
N LYS A 216 4.73 13.16 10.14
CA LYS A 216 5.03 12.00 10.99
C LYS A 216 5.42 10.78 10.12
N THR A 217 4.70 10.57 9.03
CA THR A 217 4.97 9.48 8.09
C THR A 217 6.33 9.68 7.39
N THR A 218 6.61 10.89 6.92
CA THR A 218 7.91 11.24 6.33
C THR A 218 9.07 11.05 7.31
N ALA A 219 8.88 11.46 8.57
CA ALA A 219 9.91 11.28 9.61
C ALA A 219 10.17 9.78 9.92
N ALA A 220 9.13 8.94 9.89
CA ALA A 220 9.28 7.50 10.08
C ALA A 220 10.03 6.85 8.91
N LEU A 221 9.70 7.22 7.67
CA LEU A 221 10.40 6.74 6.47
C LEU A 221 11.88 7.15 6.46
N ARG A 222 12.18 8.40 6.83
CA ARG A 222 13.59 8.87 6.90
C ARG A 222 14.41 8.08 7.91
N ARG A 223 13.87 7.86 9.12
CA ARG A 223 14.57 7.07 10.16
C ARG A 223 14.83 5.63 9.70
N TRP A 224 13.86 5.01 9.06
CA TRP A 224 14.04 3.68 8.51
C TRP A 224 15.11 3.65 7.40
N LEU A 225 15.17 4.65 6.51
CA LEU A 225 16.19 4.72 5.46
C LEU A 225 17.62 4.91 6.01
N GLU A 226 17.77 5.48 7.21
CA GLU A 226 19.08 5.61 7.89
C GLU A 226 19.64 4.24 8.36
N GLU A 227 18.79 3.21 8.43
CA GLU A 227 19.18 1.84 8.82
C GLU A 227 19.64 0.98 7.62
N ILE A 228 19.48 1.46 6.37
CA ILE A 228 19.76 0.76 5.13
C ILE A 228 21.13 1.20 4.55
#